data_ce5c5b4e74b49e86db6acf6fff174bb9
#
_entry.id   ce5c5b4e74b49e86db6acf6fff174bb9
#
_cell.length_a   1.000
_cell.length_b   1.000
_cell.length_c   1.000
_cell.angle_alpha   90.00
_cell.angle_beta   90.00
_cell.angle_gamma   90.00
#
_symmetry.space_group_name_H-M   'P 1'
#
loop_
_entity.id
_entity.type
_entity.pdbx_description
1 polymer ?
#
loop_
_entity_poly.entity_id
_entity_poly.type
_entity_poly.pdbx_seq_one_letter_code
_entity_poly.pdbx_strand_id
1 'polypeptide(L)'
;MSRLLRAFALLGWLLLTQSATAEKLRLVADTWPPFTDATLVNGGLATDIVSTALARAGYASDFEQVPWARALKGLGEGRYDVLINAWYSKDRTLLGQFSSEYLLNRVRFLKRKDSSITYDTLRQLHAFPVAVVRDYAYSPDFEADAQLQKIPVHNFAMAVRMLAAGRVKLTLEDEYVARYYLKSETPRVRAAVEFLPKPLSENSLHILVSLKNPRHEQIVANFDREIAAMKADGSYERLLKLHGM
;
A
#
# COMPACT_ATOMS: atom_id res chain seq x y z
N MET A 1 66.28 5.02 -9.96
CA MET A 1 65.02 4.45 -10.52
C MET A 1 63.93 4.11 -9.48
N SER A 2 64.18 4.07 -8.16
CA SER A 2 63.21 3.58 -7.15
C SER A 2 62.27 4.63 -6.56
N ARG A 3 62.52 5.92 -6.68
CA ARG A 3 61.65 6.99 -6.14
C ARG A 3 60.51 7.41 -7.09
N LEU A 4 60.73 7.34 -8.39
CA LEU A 4 59.72 7.64 -9.41
C LEU A 4 58.61 6.56 -9.54
N LEU A 5 58.96 5.27 -9.35
CA LEU A 5 57.98 4.18 -9.35
C LEU A 5 57.02 4.20 -8.15
N ARG A 6 57.49 4.67 -6.97
CA ARG A 6 56.64 4.79 -5.78
C ARG A 6 55.66 5.96 -5.84
N ALA A 7 55.99 7.05 -6.55
CA ALA A 7 55.08 8.18 -6.78
C ALA A 7 53.96 7.82 -7.74
N PHE A 8 54.18 6.98 -8.75
CA PHE A 8 53.17 6.52 -9.69
C PHE A 8 52.18 5.52 -9.03
N ALA A 9 52.61 4.68 -8.10
CA ALA A 9 51.78 3.74 -7.37
C ALA A 9 50.82 4.45 -6.39
N LEU A 10 51.20 5.57 -5.79
CA LEU A 10 50.36 6.38 -4.90
C LEU A 10 49.34 7.22 -5.67
N LEU A 11 49.64 7.66 -6.90
CA LEU A 11 48.70 8.42 -7.76
C LEU A 11 47.64 7.51 -8.33
N GLY A 12 47.89 6.22 -8.55
CA GLY A 12 46.90 5.24 -9.06
C GLY A 12 45.84 4.85 -8.03
N TRP A 13 46.09 5.01 -6.73
CA TRP A 13 45.12 4.71 -5.65
C TRP A 13 44.17 5.87 -5.33
N LEU A 14 44.49 7.10 -5.74
CA LEU A 14 43.62 8.28 -5.53
C LEU A 14 42.47 8.40 -6.52
N LEU A 15 42.47 7.63 -7.63
CA LEU A 15 41.48 7.74 -8.70
C LEU A 15 40.26 6.80 -8.55
N LEU A 16 40.20 6.00 -7.48
CA LEU A 16 39.13 4.98 -7.33
C LEU A 16 38.07 5.32 -6.28
N THR A 17 38.07 6.49 -5.68
CA THR A 17 36.91 6.96 -4.91
C THR A 17 35.92 7.66 -5.83
N GLN A 18 35.35 6.92 -6.79
CA GLN A 18 34.06 7.34 -7.35
C GLN A 18 33.07 7.29 -6.20
N SER A 19 32.75 8.43 -5.62
CA SER A 19 31.59 8.58 -4.75
C SER A 19 30.40 8.15 -5.60
N ALA A 20 29.94 6.91 -5.40
CA ALA A 20 28.66 6.46 -5.96
C ALA A 20 27.59 7.36 -5.34
N THR A 21 27.23 8.44 -6.06
CA THR A 21 26.05 9.22 -5.68
C THR A 21 24.88 8.25 -5.69
N ALA A 22 24.25 8.09 -4.54
CA ALA A 22 23.06 7.27 -4.43
C ALA A 22 22.06 7.73 -5.51
N GLU A 23 21.61 6.79 -6.33
CA GLU A 23 20.58 7.09 -7.32
C GLU A 23 19.34 7.58 -6.62
N LYS A 24 18.79 8.70 -7.09
CA LYS A 24 17.59 9.31 -6.52
C LYS A 24 16.36 8.85 -7.30
N LEU A 25 15.50 8.07 -6.65
CA LEU A 25 14.24 7.58 -7.22
C LEU A 25 13.09 8.52 -6.89
N ARG A 26 12.26 8.80 -7.89
CA ARG A 26 11.03 9.59 -7.74
C ARG A 26 9.88 8.64 -7.46
N LEU A 27 9.44 8.61 -6.19
CA LEU A 27 8.34 7.80 -5.71
C LEU A 27 7.02 8.55 -5.89
N VAL A 28 5.95 7.85 -6.23
CA VAL A 28 4.63 8.44 -6.38
C VAL A 28 3.55 7.53 -5.79
N ALA A 29 2.52 8.15 -5.21
CA ALA A 29 1.28 7.49 -4.83
C ALA A 29 0.13 8.50 -4.82
N ASP A 30 -1.11 7.99 -4.71
CA ASP A 30 -2.27 8.79 -4.38
C ASP A 30 -2.50 8.90 -2.86
N THR A 31 -3.52 9.66 -2.48
CA THR A 31 -3.94 9.77 -1.08
C THR A 31 -4.77 8.53 -0.70
N TRP A 32 -4.18 7.66 0.10
CA TRP A 32 -4.85 6.46 0.58
C TRP A 32 -4.43 6.11 2.03
N PRO A 33 -4.89 6.87 3.04
CA PRO A 33 -4.53 6.63 4.43
C PRO A 33 -5.06 5.27 4.93
N PRO A 34 -4.31 4.55 5.77
CA PRO A 34 -3.04 4.91 6.39
C PRO A 34 -1.80 4.59 5.56
N PHE A 35 -1.94 4.13 4.31
CA PHE A 35 -0.85 3.62 3.49
C PHE A 35 0.01 4.74 2.89
N THR A 36 -0.65 5.71 2.27
CA THR A 36 0.00 6.82 1.56
C THR A 36 -0.76 8.12 1.80
N ASP A 37 -0.16 9.03 2.56
CA ASP A 37 -0.66 10.38 2.78
C ASP A 37 0.48 11.25 3.32
N ALA A 38 0.84 12.32 2.60
CA ALA A 38 1.94 13.21 2.94
C ALA A 38 1.79 13.89 4.32
N THR A 39 0.57 13.90 4.90
CA THR A 39 0.30 14.45 6.23
C THR A 39 0.57 13.46 7.37
N LEU A 40 0.76 12.18 7.06
CA LEU A 40 1.05 11.15 8.04
C LEU A 40 2.55 11.04 8.32
N VAL A 41 2.88 10.40 9.45
CA VAL A 41 4.28 10.09 9.80
C VAL A 41 4.94 9.35 8.63
N ASN A 42 6.08 9.84 8.17
CA ASN A 42 6.87 9.30 7.05
C ASN A 42 6.05 9.07 5.76
N GLY A 43 4.95 9.84 5.57
CA GLY A 43 4.07 9.71 4.39
C GLY A 43 3.11 8.52 4.44
N GLY A 44 2.96 7.84 5.57
CA GLY A 44 2.11 6.69 5.79
C GLY A 44 2.85 5.35 5.70
N LEU A 45 2.16 4.27 6.09
CA LEU A 45 2.75 2.92 6.25
C LEU A 45 3.46 2.42 4.99
N ALA A 46 2.81 2.50 3.84
CA ALA A 46 3.39 2.00 2.58
C ALA A 46 4.58 2.84 2.14
N THR A 47 4.48 4.17 2.25
CA THR A 47 5.58 5.09 1.94
C THR A 47 6.79 4.80 2.82
N ASP A 48 6.59 4.61 4.12
CA ASP A 48 7.66 4.33 5.09
C ASP A 48 8.35 2.99 4.82
N ILE A 49 7.57 1.91 4.59
CA ILE A 49 8.13 0.58 4.25
C ILE A 49 8.96 0.67 2.96
N VAL A 50 8.40 1.27 1.90
CA VAL A 50 9.04 1.33 0.59
C VAL A 50 10.29 2.20 0.62
N SER A 51 10.21 3.39 1.22
CA SER A 51 11.36 4.30 1.35
C SER A 51 12.49 3.69 2.19
N THR A 52 12.14 2.99 3.28
CA THR A 52 13.12 2.27 4.12
C THR A 52 13.80 1.15 3.36
N ALA A 53 13.05 0.32 2.62
CA ALA A 53 13.62 -0.77 1.84
C ALA A 53 14.55 -0.25 0.73
N LEU A 54 14.13 0.80 0.00
CA LEU A 54 14.94 1.41 -1.04
C LEU A 54 16.20 2.09 -0.47
N ALA A 55 16.09 2.77 0.69
CA ALA A 55 17.25 3.36 1.36
C ALA A 55 18.27 2.30 1.79
N ARG A 56 17.83 1.15 2.33
CA ARG A 56 18.70 0.00 2.65
C ARG A 56 19.36 -0.59 1.41
N ALA A 57 18.69 -0.53 0.27
CA ALA A 57 19.23 -0.94 -1.03
C ALA A 57 20.21 0.09 -1.64
N GLY A 58 20.44 1.24 -0.97
CA GLY A 58 21.38 2.27 -1.41
C GLY A 58 20.77 3.34 -2.33
N TYR A 59 19.44 3.41 -2.44
CA TYR A 59 18.74 4.45 -3.20
C TYR A 59 18.34 5.62 -2.29
N ALA A 60 18.54 6.85 -2.77
CA ALA A 60 17.82 8.01 -2.24
C ALA A 60 16.43 8.08 -2.87
N SER A 61 15.44 8.67 -2.20
CA SER A 61 14.10 8.79 -2.77
C SER A 61 13.42 10.10 -2.38
N ASP A 62 12.61 10.62 -3.31
CA ASP A 62 11.64 11.69 -3.06
C ASP A 62 10.23 11.15 -3.29
N PHE A 63 9.32 11.45 -2.39
CA PHE A 63 7.92 11.07 -2.48
C PHE A 63 7.05 12.24 -2.94
N GLU A 64 6.24 12.02 -3.98
CA GLU A 64 5.23 12.96 -4.47
C GLU A 64 3.84 12.32 -4.39
N GLN A 65 2.87 13.05 -3.81
CA GLN A 65 1.48 12.63 -3.73
C GLN A 65 0.67 13.33 -4.81
N VAL A 66 0.04 12.54 -5.68
CA VAL A 66 -0.79 13.05 -6.80
C VAL A 66 -2.01 12.15 -7.00
N PRO A 67 -3.08 12.63 -7.69
CA PRO A 67 -4.20 11.75 -8.04
C PRO A 67 -3.75 10.50 -8.80
N TRP A 68 -4.39 9.35 -8.52
CA TRP A 68 -4.04 8.02 -9.05
C TRP A 68 -3.81 8.00 -10.56
N ALA A 69 -4.73 8.59 -11.35
CA ALA A 69 -4.57 8.63 -12.81
C ALA A 69 -3.31 9.37 -13.27
N ARG A 70 -2.91 10.43 -12.53
CA ARG A 70 -1.67 11.18 -12.78
C ARG A 70 -0.44 10.37 -12.40
N ALA A 71 -0.50 9.60 -11.30
CA ALA A 71 0.58 8.70 -10.88
C ALA A 71 0.85 7.64 -11.94
N LEU A 72 -0.20 6.93 -12.41
CA LEU A 72 -0.09 5.92 -13.46
C LEU A 72 0.44 6.50 -14.79
N LYS A 73 -0.11 7.64 -15.23
CA LYS A 73 0.35 8.31 -16.44
C LYS A 73 1.82 8.70 -16.32
N GLY A 74 2.20 9.34 -15.21
CA GLY A 74 3.57 9.78 -14.96
C GLY A 74 4.56 8.62 -14.89
N LEU A 75 4.16 7.47 -14.32
CA LEU A 75 4.96 6.25 -14.32
C LEU A 75 5.21 5.74 -15.77
N GLY A 76 4.16 5.63 -16.58
CA GLY A 76 4.26 5.19 -17.97
C GLY A 76 5.09 6.12 -18.85
N GLU A 77 5.12 7.42 -18.55
CA GLU A 77 5.93 8.44 -19.22
C GLU A 77 7.38 8.51 -18.69
N GLY A 78 7.71 7.80 -17.58
CA GLY A 78 9.03 7.87 -16.96
C GLY A 78 9.25 9.15 -16.14
N ARG A 79 8.19 9.88 -15.80
CA ARG A 79 8.25 11.04 -14.89
C ARG A 79 8.52 10.59 -13.46
N TYR A 80 7.95 9.45 -13.06
CA TYR A 80 8.17 8.77 -11.80
C TYR A 80 8.86 7.44 -12.04
N ASP A 81 9.69 7.03 -11.11
CA ASP A 81 10.43 5.78 -11.18
C ASP A 81 9.66 4.63 -10.51
N VAL A 82 8.98 4.91 -9.40
CA VAL A 82 8.29 3.91 -8.59
C VAL A 82 6.91 4.40 -8.14
N LEU A 83 5.86 3.65 -8.47
CA LEU A 83 4.54 3.77 -7.87
C LEU A 83 4.48 2.83 -6.66
N ILE A 84 4.18 3.40 -5.47
CA ILE A 84 4.33 2.71 -4.18
C ILE A 84 3.23 1.65 -3.95
N ASN A 85 1.96 1.98 -4.21
CA ASN A 85 0.78 1.29 -3.71
C ASN A 85 -0.03 0.61 -4.82
N ALA A 86 0.58 -0.26 -5.60
CA ALA A 86 -0.08 -0.90 -6.72
C ALA A 86 -0.59 -2.31 -6.37
N TRP A 87 -1.88 -2.55 -6.58
CA TRP A 87 -2.40 -3.91 -6.72
C TRP A 87 -2.07 -4.44 -8.11
N TYR A 88 -1.80 -5.74 -8.21
CA TYR A 88 -1.48 -6.37 -9.48
C TYR A 88 -2.63 -6.20 -10.50
N SER A 89 -2.27 -5.83 -11.71
CA SER A 89 -3.15 -5.81 -12.87
C SER A 89 -2.34 -6.10 -14.12
N LYS A 90 -2.86 -6.96 -15.00
CA LYS A 90 -2.20 -7.30 -16.26
C LYS A 90 -1.92 -6.06 -17.12
N ASP A 91 -2.85 -5.12 -17.18
CA ASP A 91 -2.67 -3.91 -17.99
C ASP A 91 -1.54 -3.01 -17.46
N ARG A 92 -1.30 -3.04 -16.15
CA ARG A 92 -0.22 -2.26 -15.53
C ARG A 92 1.17 -2.83 -15.81
N THR A 93 1.28 -4.10 -16.20
CA THR A 93 2.57 -4.68 -16.63
C THR A 93 3.11 -4.02 -17.90
N LEU A 94 2.27 -3.32 -18.68
CA LEU A 94 2.69 -2.51 -19.82
C LEU A 94 3.37 -1.19 -19.43
N LEU A 95 3.18 -0.75 -18.18
CA LEU A 95 3.73 0.51 -17.65
C LEU A 95 4.96 0.29 -16.78
N GLY A 96 4.99 -0.82 -16.06
CA GLY A 96 6.02 -1.08 -15.05
C GLY A 96 6.17 -2.56 -14.73
N GLN A 97 7.27 -2.87 -14.03
CA GLN A 97 7.55 -4.17 -13.45
C GLN A 97 7.10 -4.18 -12.00
N PHE A 98 6.28 -5.16 -11.63
CA PHE A 98 5.87 -5.39 -10.24
C PHE A 98 6.99 -6.04 -9.42
N SER A 99 7.10 -5.65 -8.15
CA SER A 99 7.85 -6.39 -7.13
C SER A 99 7.10 -7.64 -6.68
N SER A 100 7.74 -8.45 -5.83
CA SER A 100 7.02 -9.34 -4.93
C SER A 100 6.10 -8.55 -4.00
N GLU A 101 5.12 -9.20 -3.40
CA GLU A 101 4.23 -8.53 -2.44
C GLU A 101 5.01 -8.06 -1.19
N TYR A 102 4.78 -6.84 -0.76
CA TYR A 102 5.37 -6.34 0.48
C TYR A 102 4.36 -6.15 1.61
N LEU A 103 3.05 -6.03 1.28
CA LEU A 103 1.96 -5.90 2.23
C LEU A 103 0.72 -6.61 1.67
N LEU A 104 -0.15 -7.10 2.54
CA LEU A 104 -1.42 -7.74 2.16
C LEU A 104 -2.59 -6.90 2.64
N ASN A 105 -3.43 -6.46 1.72
CA ASN A 105 -4.69 -5.79 1.99
C ASN A 105 -5.81 -6.82 2.10
N ARG A 106 -6.64 -6.69 3.14
CA ARG A 106 -7.81 -7.54 3.36
C ARG A 106 -9.06 -6.72 3.42
N VAL A 107 -9.90 -6.81 2.40
CA VAL A 107 -11.23 -6.22 2.46
C VAL A 107 -12.13 -7.12 3.28
N ARG A 108 -12.69 -6.59 4.37
CA ARG A 108 -13.51 -7.35 5.32
C ARG A 108 -14.84 -6.66 5.56
N PHE A 109 -15.87 -7.46 5.77
CA PHE A 109 -17.13 -6.94 6.26
C PHE A 109 -17.02 -6.57 7.75
N LEU A 110 -17.73 -5.48 8.09
CA LEU A 110 -17.99 -5.10 9.48
C LEU A 110 -19.48 -5.29 9.75
N LYS A 111 -19.78 -5.77 10.94
CA LYS A 111 -21.12 -5.89 11.51
C LYS A 111 -21.21 -5.21 12.87
N ARG A 112 -22.41 -5.05 13.41
CA ARG A 112 -22.56 -4.71 14.83
C ARG A 112 -22.14 -5.91 15.69
N LYS A 113 -21.55 -5.66 16.85
CA LYS A 113 -21.13 -6.71 17.79
C LYS A 113 -22.30 -7.54 18.34
N ASP A 114 -23.48 -6.92 18.48
CA ASP A 114 -24.70 -7.58 18.93
C ASP A 114 -25.42 -8.37 17.83
N SER A 115 -24.86 -8.41 16.63
CA SER A 115 -25.40 -9.15 15.48
C SER A 115 -24.81 -10.54 15.39
N SER A 116 -25.65 -11.54 15.11
CA SER A 116 -25.24 -12.92 14.85
C SER A 116 -24.85 -13.20 13.39
N ILE A 117 -24.78 -12.18 12.53
CA ILE A 117 -24.43 -12.37 11.11
C ILE A 117 -23.05 -12.99 10.98
N THR A 118 -22.96 -14.05 10.22
CA THR A 118 -21.75 -14.71 9.74
C THR A 118 -21.91 -14.97 8.24
N TYR A 119 -20.83 -15.28 7.52
CA TYR A 119 -20.93 -15.68 6.13
C TYR A 119 -19.76 -16.58 5.71
N ASP A 120 -20.06 -17.51 4.84
CA ASP A 120 -19.11 -18.33 4.08
C ASP A 120 -19.18 -18.01 2.59
N THR A 121 -20.36 -17.61 2.12
CA THR A 121 -20.62 -17.21 0.73
C THR A 121 -21.42 -15.90 0.68
N LEU A 122 -21.27 -15.11 -0.36
CA LEU A 122 -22.01 -13.85 -0.56
C LEU A 122 -23.53 -14.06 -0.54
N ARG A 123 -24.02 -15.20 -1.01
CA ARG A 123 -25.44 -15.57 -1.00
C ARG A 123 -26.08 -15.45 0.38
N GLN A 124 -25.34 -15.76 1.45
CA GLN A 124 -25.86 -15.64 2.82
C GLN A 124 -26.06 -14.19 3.27
N LEU A 125 -25.49 -13.24 2.54
CA LEU A 125 -25.60 -11.79 2.81
C LEU A 125 -26.74 -11.10 2.03
N HIS A 126 -27.44 -11.78 1.10
CA HIS A 126 -28.48 -11.18 0.28
C HIS A 126 -29.63 -10.56 1.09
N ALA A 127 -29.92 -11.08 2.28
CA ALA A 127 -30.97 -10.57 3.15
C ALA A 127 -30.58 -9.28 3.91
N PHE A 128 -29.33 -8.84 3.83
CA PHE A 128 -28.81 -7.77 4.67
C PHE A 128 -28.39 -6.55 3.87
N PRO A 129 -28.90 -5.33 4.19
CA PRO A 129 -28.39 -4.10 3.61
C PRO A 129 -26.91 -3.88 3.93
N VAL A 130 -26.09 -3.66 2.90
CA VAL A 130 -24.66 -3.44 2.98
C VAL A 130 -24.32 -2.02 2.52
N ALA A 131 -23.80 -1.16 3.40
CA ALA A 131 -23.28 0.13 2.99
C ALA A 131 -21.98 -0.05 2.21
N VAL A 132 -21.88 0.53 1.02
CA VAL A 132 -20.73 0.49 0.12
C VAL A 132 -20.28 1.90 -0.22
N VAL A 133 -18.97 2.16 -0.24
CA VAL A 133 -18.46 3.47 -0.66
C VAL A 133 -18.62 3.58 -2.17
N ARG A 134 -19.20 4.69 -2.62
CA ARG A 134 -19.44 4.95 -4.05
C ARG A 134 -18.10 5.01 -4.80
N ASP A 135 -18.08 4.44 -6.00
CA ASP A 135 -16.93 4.42 -6.91
C ASP A 135 -15.69 3.69 -6.34
N TYR A 136 -15.86 2.92 -5.26
CA TYR A 136 -14.83 2.08 -4.69
C TYR A 136 -14.83 0.70 -5.37
N ALA A 137 -13.66 0.17 -5.71
CA ALA A 137 -13.53 -1.16 -6.30
C ALA A 137 -13.39 -2.21 -5.20
N TYR A 138 -14.34 -3.15 -5.14
CA TYR A 138 -14.30 -4.33 -4.27
C TYR A 138 -13.84 -5.57 -5.07
N SER A 139 -14.31 -6.76 -4.72
CA SER A 139 -14.01 -7.94 -5.52
C SER A 139 -14.97 -8.09 -6.71
N PRO A 140 -14.52 -8.70 -7.84
CA PRO A 140 -15.38 -8.91 -9.00
C PRO A 140 -16.69 -9.64 -8.68
N ASP A 141 -16.63 -10.69 -7.85
CA ASP A 141 -17.81 -11.45 -7.44
C ASP A 141 -18.80 -10.61 -6.64
N PHE A 142 -18.29 -9.76 -5.73
CA PHE A 142 -19.13 -8.83 -4.97
C PHE A 142 -19.77 -7.79 -5.87
N GLU A 143 -19.03 -7.22 -6.83
CA GLU A 143 -19.54 -6.21 -7.76
C GLU A 143 -20.61 -6.79 -8.68
N ALA A 144 -20.40 -7.99 -9.20
CA ALA A 144 -21.32 -8.66 -10.12
C ALA A 144 -22.60 -9.19 -9.45
N ASP A 145 -22.61 -9.38 -8.12
CA ASP A 145 -23.77 -9.91 -7.41
C ASP A 145 -24.88 -8.87 -7.28
N ALA A 146 -25.87 -8.96 -8.18
CA ALA A 146 -27.04 -8.09 -8.23
C ALA A 146 -28.08 -8.37 -7.12
N GLN A 147 -27.95 -9.48 -6.38
CA GLN A 147 -28.88 -9.81 -5.28
C GLN A 147 -28.46 -9.17 -3.95
N LEU A 148 -27.22 -8.69 -3.84
CA LEU A 148 -26.77 -7.94 -2.68
C LEU A 148 -27.46 -6.58 -2.59
N GLN A 149 -28.01 -6.26 -1.43
CA GLN A 149 -28.66 -4.98 -1.15
C GLN A 149 -27.59 -3.90 -0.85
N LYS A 150 -26.90 -3.43 -1.89
CA LYS A 150 -25.83 -2.42 -1.78
C LYS A 150 -26.43 -1.03 -1.60
N ILE A 151 -26.08 -0.35 -0.51
CA ILE A 151 -26.49 1.03 -0.19
C ILE A 151 -25.30 1.96 -0.40
N PRO A 152 -25.22 2.70 -1.51
CA PRO A 152 -24.10 3.59 -1.79
C PRO A 152 -24.03 4.74 -0.79
N VAL A 153 -22.84 4.97 -0.22
CA VAL A 153 -22.56 6.08 0.69
C VAL A 153 -21.35 6.88 0.20
N HIS A 154 -21.13 8.06 0.76
CA HIS A 154 -20.09 8.97 0.31
C HIS A 154 -18.67 8.54 0.74
N ASN A 155 -18.55 7.96 1.95
CA ASN A 155 -17.27 7.51 2.50
C ASN A 155 -17.47 6.46 3.60
N PHE A 156 -16.38 5.80 4.00
CA PHE A 156 -16.42 4.77 5.03
C PHE A 156 -16.85 5.29 6.41
N ALA A 157 -16.48 6.51 6.79
CA ALA A 157 -16.91 7.11 8.06
C ALA A 157 -18.44 7.21 8.15
N MET A 158 -19.11 7.56 7.04
CA MET A 158 -20.56 7.54 6.97
C MET A 158 -21.12 6.11 7.08
N ALA A 159 -20.52 5.17 6.36
CA ALA A 159 -20.94 3.76 6.36
C ALA A 159 -20.89 3.16 7.77
N VAL A 160 -19.79 3.34 8.51
CA VAL A 160 -19.63 2.77 9.86
C VAL A 160 -20.56 3.43 10.88
N ARG A 161 -20.87 4.72 10.75
CA ARG A 161 -21.85 5.39 11.59
C ARG A 161 -23.28 4.89 11.31
N MET A 162 -23.63 4.63 10.06
CA MET A 162 -24.91 4.01 9.69
C MET A 162 -25.01 2.59 10.25
N LEU A 163 -23.94 1.82 10.19
CA LEU A 163 -23.85 0.48 10.79
C LEU A 163 -24.06 0.54 12.31
N ALA A 164 -23.31 1.39 13.01
CA ALA A 164 -23.42 1.56 14.45
C ALA A 164 -24.83 2.00 14.89
N ALA A 165 -25.51 2.82 14.09
CA ALA A 165 -26.89 3.25 14.28
C ALA A 165 -27.95 2.20 13.86
N GLY A 166 -27.55 1.04 13.31
CA GLY A 166 -28.46 -0.03 12.87
C GLY A 166 -29.22 0.26 11.57
N ARG A 167 -28.87 1.34 10.84
CA ARG A 167 -29.51 1.72 9.56
C ARG A 167 -29.13 0.79 8.41
N VAL A 168 -27.98 0.16 8.50
CA VAL A 168 -27.52 -0.95 7.64
C VAL A 168 -27.09 -2.11 8.54
N LYS A 169 -26.95 -3.29 7.96
CA LYS A 169 -26.55 -4.49 8.72
C LYS A 169 -25.07 -4.80 8.59
N LEU A 170 -24.47 -4.38 7.48
CA LEU A 170 -23.08 -4.58 7.13
C LEU A 170 -22.50 -3.32 6.48
N THR A 171 -21.19 -3.18 6.57
CA THR A 171 -20.35 -2.39 5.66
C THR A 171 -19.07 -3.16 5.40
N LEU A 172 -18.22 -2.71 4.50
CA LEU A 172 -16.94 -3.36 4.22
C LEU A 172 -15.88 -2.31 3.86
N GLU A 173 -14.64 -2.64 4.18
CA GLU A 173 -13.47 -1.82 3.89
C GLU A 173 -12.20 -2.68 4.02
N ASP A 174 -11.09 -2.19 3.47
CA ASP A 174 -9.77 -2.68 3.84
C ASP A 174 -9.56 -2.60 5.36
N GLU A 175 -8.99 -3.64 5.95
CA GLU A 175 -8.86 -3.74 7.41
C GLU A 175 -8.05 -2.59 8.02
N TYR A 176 -6.95 -2.20 7.36
CA TYR A 176 -6.09 -1.10 7.83
C TYR A 176 -6.79 0.26 7.68
N VAL A 177 -7.44 0.48 6.54
CA VAL A 177 -8.24 1.69 6.28
C VAL A 177 -9.37 1.81 7.30
N ALA A 178 -10.10 0.72 7.53
CA ALA A 178 -11.18 0.71 8.53
C ALA A 178 -10.67 1.03 9.93
N ARG A 179 -9.55 0.41 10.36
CA ARG A 179 -8.92 0.69 11.65
C ARG A 179 -8.47 2.15 11.77
N TYR A 180 -7.89 2.71 10.70
CA TYR A 180 -7.49 4.12 10.65
C TYR A 180 -8.68 5.05 10.89
N TYR A 181 -9.77 4.90 10.12
CA TYR A 181 -10.95 5.75 10.29
C TYR A 181 -11.66 5.52 11.63
N LEU A 182 -11.71 4.29 12.14
CA LEU A 182 -12.29 3.98 13.44
C LEU A 182 -11.56 4.70 14.60
N LYS A 183 -10.24 4.97 14.48
CA LYS A 183 -9.52 5.75 15.52
C LYS A 183 -10.12 7.15 15.71
N SER A 184 -10.62 7.77 14.64
CA SER A 184 -11.24 9.10 14.66
C SER A 184 -12.73 9.08 15.04
N GLU A 185 -13.37 7.91 15.14
CA GLU A 185 -14.77 7.79 15.52
C GLU A 185 -14.97 7.87 17.04
N THR A 186 -16.20 8.17 17.47
CA THR A 186 -16.54 8.20 18.89
C THR A 186 -16.34 6.82 19.55
N PRO A 187 -16.03 6.76 20.86
CA PRO A 187 -15.93 5.47 21.56
C PRO A 187 -17.17 4.59 21.41
N ARG A 188 -18.37 5.20 21.33
CA ARG A 188 -19.64 4.48 21.11
C ARG A 188 -19.67 3.77 19.75
N VAL A 189 -19.25 4.44 18.69
CA VAL A 189 -19.20 3.85 17.33
C VAL A 189 -18.17 2.73 17.27
N ARG A 190 -16.94 2.98 17.78
CA ARG A 190 -15.88 1.95 17.83
C ARG A 190 -16.31 0.70 18.60
N ALA A 191 -16.96 0.88 19.76
CA ALA A 191 -17.39 -0.24 20.59
C ALA A 191 -18.54 -1.04 19.98
N ALA A 192 -19.32 -0.44 19.07
CA ALA A 192 -20.52 -1.04 18.49
C ALA A 192 -20.25 -2.00 17.33
N VAL A 193 -19.04 -1.94 16.70
CA VAL A 193 -18.78 -2.68 15.47
C VAL A 193 -17.60 -3.64 15.61
N GLU A 194 -17.57 -4.68 14.79
CA GLU A 194 -16.49 -5.65 14.68
C GLU A 194 -16.37 -6.20 13.25
N PHE A 195 -15.20 -6.70 12.91
CA PHE A 195 -14.97 -7.38 11.63
C PHE A 195 -15.54 -8.80 11.65
N LEU A 196 -16.14 -9.22 10.54
CA LEU A 196 -16.36 -10.64 10.27
C LEU A 196 -15.00 -11.34 10.06
N PRO A 197 -14.84 -12.59 10.53
CA PRO A 197 -13.54 -13.29 10.46
C PRO A 197 -13.04 -13.48 9.03
N LYS A 198 -13.93 -13.90 8.11
CA LYS A 198 -13.60 -14.18 6.72
C LYS A 198 -13.45 -12.89 5.91
N PRO A 199 -12.32 -12.66 5.21
CA PRO A 199 -12.19 -11.55 4.28
C PRO A 199 -13.08 -11.79 3.03
N LEU A 200 -13.55 -10.72 2.42
CA LEU A 200 -14.15 -10.74 1.10
C LEU A 200 -13.10 -10.99 0.02
N SER A 201 -11.98 -10.30 0.14
CA SER A 201 -10.83 -10.42 -0.77
C SER A 201 -9.52 -10.14 -0.04
N GLU A 202 -8.44 -10.69 -0.60
CA GLU A 202 -7.07 -10.38 -0.23
C GLU A 202 -6.35 -9.85 -1.47
N ASN A 203 -5.73 -8.68 -1.35
CA ASN A 203 -5.06 -8.01 -2.45
C ASN A 203 -3.62 -7.72 -2.04
N SER A 204 -2.68 -8.33 -2.74
CA SER A 204 -1.26 -8.09 -2.51
C SER A 204 -0.86 -6.69 -2.98
N LEU A 205 -0.14 -5.96 -2.14
CA LEU A 205 0.39 -4.64 -2.44
C LEU A 205 1.84 -4.76 -2.91
N HIS A 206 2.12 -4.12 -4.02
CA HIS A 206 3.41 -4.16 -4.71
C HIS A 206 3.90 -2.75 -5.00
N ILE A 207 5.19 -2.55 -5.14
CA ILE A 207 5.68 -1.43 -5.93
C ILE A 207 5.60 -1.77 -7.42
N LEU A 208 5.40 -0.74 -8.25
CA LEU A 208 5.45 -0.85 -9.70
C LEU A 208 6.55 0.08 -10.21
N VAL A 209 7.63 -0.48 -10.74
CA VAL A 209 8.79 0.28 -11.23
C VAL A 209 8.65 0.53 -12.71
N SER A 210 8.76 1.79 -13.13
CA SER A 210 8.58 2.22 -14.52
C SER A 210 9.51 1.47 -15.49
N LEU A 211 8.97 0.91 -16.58
CA LEU A 211 9.77 0.33 -17.66
C LEU A 211 10.64 1.39 -18.40
N LYS A 212 10.38 2.68 -18.18
CA LYS A 212 11.23 3.76 -18.68
C LYS A 212 12.51 3.96 -17.86
N ASN A 213 12.56 3.42 -16.65
CA ASN A 213 13.81 3.37 -15.88
C ASN A 213 14.64 2.16 -16.36
N PRO A 214 15.84 2.36 -16.95
CA PRO A 214 16.65 1.27 -17.52
C PRO A 214 17.12 0.25 -16.47
N ARG A 215 17.01 0.57 -15.17
CA ARG A 215 17.38 -0.31 -14.06
C ARG A 215 16.17 -0.89 -13.33
N HIS A 216 14.98 -0.89 -13.93
CA HIS A 216 13.75 -1.37 -13.28
C HIS A 216 13.89 -2.78 -12.68
N GLU A 217 14.52 -3.72 -13.40
CA GLU A 217 14.75 -5.08 -12.90
C GLU A 217 15.63 -5.10 -11.65
N GLN A 218 16.72 -4.32 -11.66
CA GLN A 218 17.62 -4.22 -10.51
C GLN A 218 16.95 -3.57 -9.30
N ILE A 219 16.15 -2.51 -9.53
CA ILE A 219 15.41 -1.83 -8.46
C ILE A 219 14.43 -2.80 -7.81
N VAL A 220 13.66 -3.55 -8.61
CA VAL A 220 12.72 -4.57 -8.12
C VAL A 220 13.45 -5.64 -7.32
N ALA A 221 14.51 -6.24 -7.89
CA ALA A 221 15.27 -7.30 -7.20
C ALA A 221 15.90 -6.83 -5.90
N ASN A 222 16.43 -5.61 -5.86
CA ASN A 222 16.99 -5.02 -4.65
C ASN A 222 15.91 -4.74 -3.60
N PHE A 223 14.76 -4.19 -4.01
CA PHE A 223 13.62 -3.96 -3.14
C PHE A 223 13.13 -5.27 -2.49
N ASP A 224 12.90 -6.31 -3.30
CA ASP A 224 12.41 -7.61 -2.82
C ASP A 224 13.38 -8.23 -1.81
N ARG A 225 14.69 -8.15 -2.06
CA ARG A 225 15.72 -8.59 -1.12
C ARG A 225 15.65 -7.84 0.21
N GLU A 226 15.52 -6.52 0.17
CA GLU A 226 15.47 -5.71 1.39
C GLU A 226 14.17 -5.91 2.17
N ILE A 227 13.03 -6.09 1.50
CA ILE A 227 11.77 -6.47 2.19
C ILE A 227 11.94 -7.80 2.92
N ALA A 228 12.54 -8.81 2.29
CA ALA A 228 12.82 -10.10 2.94
C ALA A 228 13.77 -9.93 4.15
N ALA A 229 14.82 -9.12 4.02
CA ALA A 229 15.75 -8.80 5.10
C ALA A 229 15.05 -8.07 6.26
N MET A 230 14.19 -7.07 5.96
CA MET A 230 13.43 -6.33 6.96
C MET A 230 12.45 -7.22 7.74
N LYS A 231 11.82 -8.20 7.08
CA LYS A 231 10.98 -9.20 7.73
C LYS A 231 11.81 -10.11 8.64
N ALA A 232 13.00 -10.51 8.20
CA ALA A 232 13.90 -11.38 8.97
C ALA A 232 14.51 -10.69 10.21
N ASP A 233 14.87 -9.40 10.12
CA ASP A 233 15.50 -8.65 11.23
C ASP A 233 14.49 -7.91 12.13
N GLY A 234 13.19 -8.07 11.88
CA GLY A 234 12.10 -7.47 12.66
C GLY A 234 11.92 -5.96 12.44
N SER A 235 12.64 -5.33 11.49
CA SER A 235 12.44 -3.91 11.19
C SER A 235 11.09 -3.65 10.50
N TYR A 236 10.59 -4.61 9.73
CA TYR A 236 9.29 -4.55 9.12
C TYR A 236 8.17 -4.47 10.18
N GLU A 237 8.20 -5.32 11.20
CA GLU A 237 7.23 -5.32 12.31
C GLU A 237 7.32 -4.05 13.15
N ARG A 238 8.51 -3.46 13.29
CA ARG A 238 8.66 -2.16 13.96
C ARG A 238 7.96 -1.04 13.20
N LEU A 239 8.00 -1.04 11.85
CA LEU A 239 7.26 -0.08 11.04
C LEU A 239 5.74 -0.29 11.17
N LEU A 240 5.25 -1.54 11.12
CA LEU A 240 3.84 -1.82 11.36
C LEU A 240 3.37 -1.24 12.70
N LYS A 241 4.11 -1.49 13.79
CA LYS A 241 3.81 -0.95 15.12
C LYS A 241 3.85 0.58 15.17
N LEU A 242 4.82 1.22 14.51
CA LEU A 242 4.93 2.68 14.44
C LEU A 242 3.65 3.29 13.85
N HIS A 243 3.08 2.65 12.85
CA HIS A 243 1.83 3.08 12.21
C HIS A 243 0.56 2.55 12.93
N GLY A 244 0.72 1.84 14.06
CA GLY A 244 -0.37 1.36 14.90
C GLY A 244 -1.12 0.18 14.31
N MET A 245 -0.37 -0.71 13.63
CA MET A 245 -0.84 -1.95 13.00
C MET A 245 -0.37 -3.18 13.77
#